data_d0e09b91c2279dce05e4f816ca8c1c2e
#
_entry.id   d0e09b91c2279dce05e4f816ca8c1c2e
#
_cell.length_a   1.000
_cell.length_b   1.000
_cell.length_c   1.000
_cell.angle_alpha   90.00
_cell.angle_beta   90.00
_cell.angle_gamma   90.00
#
_symmetry.space_group_name_H-M   'P 1'
#
loop_
_entity.id
_entity.type
_entity.pdbx_description
1 polymer ?
#
loop_
_entity_poly.entity_id
_entity_poly.type
_entity_poly.pdbx_seq_one_letter_code
_entity_poly.pdbx_strand_id
1 'polypeptide(L)'
;MYQFRKDVQFMCGFAGYYGAGDFNREEVIDQMGERIAHRGPDSKGSFVDDYVALGFRRLSIIDLEGGSQPIHSADGKHVIIFNGEIYNYQEIRKELIEKHGCQFQTNSDTEVILQGYKTYGEKIASMLRGMFAFVIYDKETHNLFGARDYFGIKPFYYAQMNGSLLFGSEIKSFLAHPHFHKEVNKDALKMYLIFQYTPLLETMFKGVFKLEPGTYFTYDGKELKKTKYFDPTYAKKDRSFDETVKLI
;
A
#
# COMPACT_ATOMS: atom_id res chain seq x y z
N MET A 1 -40.08 -1.67 -8.64
CA MET A 1 -39.11 -0.57 -8.48
C MET A 1 -37.85 -1.17 -7.87
N TYR A 2 -36.94 -1.68 -8.71
CA TYR A 2 -35.70 -2.32 -8.26
C TYR A 2 -34.76 -1.21 -7.76
N GLN A 3 -34.54 -1.22 -6.48
CA GLN A 3 -33.58 -0.33 -5.83
C GLN A 3 -32.18 -0.88 -6.13
N PHE A 4 -31.51 -0.33 -7.13
CA PHE A 4 -30.08 -0.55 -7.36
C PHE A 4 -29.36 -0.08 -6.09
N ARG A 5 -29.02 -1.01 -5.20
CA ARG A 5 -27.94 -0.77 -4.24
C ARG A 5 -26.72 -0.45 -5.09
N LYS A 6 -26.23 0.76 -4.99
CA LYS A 6 -24.90 1.11 -5.44
C LYS A 6 -23.95 0.25 -4.61
N ASP A 7 -23.54 -0.88 -5.14
CA ASP A 7 -22.42 -1.65 -4.61
C ASP A 7 -21.15 -0.84 -4.86
N VAL A 8 -21.00 0.22 -4.09
CA VAL A 8 -19.73 0.89 -3.92
C VAL A 8 -18.88 -0.16 -3.19
N GLN A 9 -17.92 -0.74 -3.89
CA GLN A 9 -16.92 -1.60 -3.27
C GLN A 9 -16.14 -0.74 -2.27
N PHE A 10 -16.63 -0.72 -1.03
CA PHE A 10 -15.92 -0.13 0.09
C PHE A 10 -14.66 -0.97 0.33
N MET A 11 -13.53 -0.33 0.42
CA MET A 11 -12.25 -0.94 0.75
C MET A 11 -11.45 0.06 1.56
N CYS A 12 -10.70 -0.42 2.54
CA CYS A 12 -9.75 0.43 3.26
C CYS A 12 -8.90 1.27 2.31
N GLY A 13 -8.33 2.33 2.80
CA GLY A 13 -7.43 3.18 2.05
C GLY A 13 -6.41 3.85 2.95
N PHE A 14 -5.27 4.16 2.38
CA PHE A 14 -4.24 4.92 3.06
C PHE A 14 -3.75 6.10 2.21
N ALA A 15 -3.18 7.07 2.88
CA ALA A 15 -2.42 8.16 2.30
C ALA A 15 -1.22 8.44 3.21
N GLY A 16 -0.15 8.98 2.64
CA GLY A 16 1.00 9.37 3.42
C GLY A 16 1.96 10.21 2.61
N TYR A 17 2.92 10.80 3.31
CA TYR A 17 4.02 11.49 2.69
C TYR A 17 5.26 11.45 3.56
N TYR A 18 6.41 11.55 2.90
CA TYR A 18 7.70 11.76 3.52
C TYR A 18 8.24 13.11 3.05
N GLY A 19 8.81 13.89 3.96
CA GLY A 19 9.38 15.20 3.67
C GLY A 19 8.95 16.26 4.68
N ALA A 20 9.71 17.35 4.75
CA ALA A 20 9.44 18.49 5.60
C ALA A 20 8.80 19.64 4.82
N GLY A 21 8.18 20.57 5.52
CA GLY A 21 7.61 21.79 4.96
C GLY A 21 7.10 22.72 6.06
N ASP A 22 6.86 23.96 5.71
CA ASP A 22 6.29 24.95 6.62
C ASP A 22 4.74 24.83 6.62
N PHE A 23 4.26 23.70 7.16
CA PHE A 23 2.82 23.42 7.29
C PHE A 23 2.56 22.45 8.46
N ASN A 24 1.33 22.50 8.98
CA ASN A 24 0.89 21.58 10.03
C ASN A 24 0.73 20.16 9.45
N ARG A 25 1.58 19.23 9.87
CA ARG A 25 1.66 17.87 9.35
C ARG A 25 0.43 17.04 9.71
N GLU A 26 -0.08 17.18 10.92
CA GLU A 26 -1.30 16.50 11.39
C GLU A 26 -2.51 16.94 10.58
N GLU A 27 -2.63 18.23 10.32
CA GLU A 27 -3.72 18.78 9.51
C GLU A 27 -3.64 18.29 8.07
N VAL A 28 -2.45 18.31 7.46
CA VAL A 28 -2.25 17.85 6.08
C VAL A 28 -2.62 16.37 5.94
N ILE A 29 -2.15 15.49 6.84
CA ILE A 29 -2.46 14.06 6.74
C ILE A 29 -3.94 13.77 7.02
N ASP A 30 -4.58 14.52 7.92
CA ASP A 30 -6.02 14.40 8.14
C ASP A 30 -6.81 14.81 6.90
N GLN A 31 -6.47 15.94 6.26
CA GLN A 31 -7.08 16.38 5.02
C GLN A 31 -6.84 15.40 3.86
N MET A 32 -5.63 14.81 3.75
CA MET A 32 -5.36 13.74 2.77
C MET A 32 -6.26 12.52 3.02
N GLY A 33 -6.43 12.13 4.28
CA GLY A 33 -7.32 11.05 4.70
C GLY A 33 -8.79 11.37 4.41
N GLU A 34 -9.26 12.60 4.65
CA GLU A 34 -10.65 13.00 4.34
C GLU A 34 -10.97 12.85 2.85
N ARG A 35 -10.02 13.11 1.96
CA ARG A 35 -10.20 12.91 0.52
C ARG A 35 -10.52 11.46 0.14
N ILE A 36 -10.14 10.50 0.96
CA ILE A 36 -10.38 9.06 0.74
C ILE A 36 -11.34 8.44 1.77
N ALA A 37 -12.09 9.24 2.53
CA ALA A 37 -13.03 8.77 3.55
C ALA A 37 -14.09 7.79 3.01
N HIS A 38 -14.51 7.94 1.73
CA HIS A 38 -15.45 7.02 1.07
C HIS A 38 -14.91 5.59 0.97
N ARG A 39 -13.60 5.36 1.03
CA ARG A 39 -13.01 4.01 1.02
C ARG A 39 -13.22 3.31 2.35
N GLY A 40 -13.03 4.03 3.45
CA GLY A 40 -13.15 3.49 4.80
C GLY A 40 -13.84 4.51 5.72
N PRO A 41 -15.17 4.52 5.76
CA PRO A 41 -15.93 5.52 6.51
C PRO A 41 -15.97 5.24 8.01
N ASP A 42 -15.64 4.00 8.46
CA ASP A 42 -15.94 3.56 9.83
C ASP A 42 -14.96 4.12 10.86
N SER A 43 -13.68 4.21 10.51
CA SER A 43 -12.68 4.80 11.40
C SER A 43 -11.50 5.37 10.64
N LYS A 44 -10.76 6.23 11.32
CA LYS A 44 -9.50 6.80 10.86
C LYS A 44 -8.40 6.62 11.89
N GLY A 45 -7.15 6.58 11.41
CA GLY A 45 -5.97 6.63 12.26
C GLY A 45 -4.84 7.33 11.53
N SER A 46 -3.91 7.89 12.29
CA SER A 46 -2.73 8.56 11.76
C SER A 46 -1.51 8.37 12.66
N PHE A 47 -0.35 8.49 12.05
CA PHE A 47 0.95 8.59 12.71
C PHE A 47 1.71 9.74 12.06
N VAL A 48 2.34 10.59 12.87
CA VAL A 48 3.11 11.74 12.41
C VAL A 48 4.38 11.86 13.24
N ASP A 49 5.50 12.08 12.57
CA ASP A 49 6.76 12.53 13.19
C ASP A 49 7.42 13.60 12.30
N ASP A 50 8.69 13.92 12.56
CA ASP A 50 9.42 14.96 11.82
C ASP A 50 9.69 14.60 10.35
N TYR A 51 9.63 13.32 9.98
CA TYR A 51 9.98 12.82 8.64
C TYR A 51 8.78 12.38 7.84
N VAL A 52 7.85 11.66 8.46
CA VAL A 52 6.73 10.99 7.77
C VAL A 52 5.39 11.34 8.39
N ALA A 53 4.36 11.35 7.58
CA ALA A 53 2.97 11.33 8.04
C ALA A 53 2.23 10.20 7.31
N LEU A 54 1.56 9.34 8.07
CA LEU A 54 0.80 8.18 7.62
C LEU A 54 -0.64 8.33 8.06
N GLY A 55 -1.59 8.15 7.14
CA GLY A 55 -3.02 8.19 7.41
C GLY A 55 -3.73 6.95 6.86
N PHE A 56 -4.71 6.47 7.60
CA PHE A 56 -5.49 5.29 7.26
C PHE A 56 -6.98 5.54 7.41
N ARG A 57 -7.77 4.98 6.49
CA ARG A 57 -9.23 4.93 6.51
C ARG A 57 -9.68 3.49 6.48
N ARG A 58 -10.46 3.10 7.48
CA ARG A 58 -10.89 1.73 7.71
C ARG A 58 -12.32 1.50 7.28
N LEU A 59 -12.54 0.39 6.60
CA LEU A 59 -13.82 -0.27 6.49
C LEU A 59 -13.79 -1.53 7.36
N SER A 60 -14.65 -1.59 8.36
CA SER A 60 -14.74 -2.71 9.32
C SER A 60 -15.71 -3.77 8.79
N ILE A 61 -15.18 -4.83 8.16
CA ILE A 61 -16.04 -5.92 7.64
C ILE A 61 -16.11 -7.08 8.64
N ILE A 62 -15.02 -7.43 9.33
CA ILE A 62 -14.96 -8.68 10.12
C ILE A 62 -14.41 -8.51 11.53
N ASP A 63 -13.54 -7.56 11.84
CA ASP A 63 -12.93 -7.42 13.17
C ASP A 63 -13.07 -6.00 13.70
N LEU A 64 -13.90 -5.81 14.72
CA LEU A 64 -14.16 -4.50 15.30
C LEU A 64 -13.04 -4.04 16.25
N GLU A 65 -12.26 -4.96 16.85
CA GLU A 65 -11.32 -4.63 17.92
C GLU A 65 -9.84 -4.67 17.52
N GLY A 66 -9.43 -5.47 16.52
CA GLY A 66 -8.01 -5.74 16.23
C GLY A 66 -7.39 -5.00 15.04
N GLY A 67 -8.13 -4.25 14.24
CA GLY A 67 -7.69 -3.74 12.94
C GLY A 67 -7.41 -2.24 12.86
N SER A 68 -7.24 -1.52 13.98
CA SER A 68 -6.88 -0.10 13.94
C SER A 68 -5.49 0.08 13.37
N GLN A 69 -5.35 0.93 12.34
CA GLN A 69 -4.08 1.27 11.73
C GLN A 69 -3.85 2.79 11.82
N PRO A 70 -2.59 3.26 11.83
CA PRO A 70 -1.33 2.51 11.67
C PRO A 70 -1.02 1.56 12.83
N ILE A 71 -0.41 0.38 12.54
CA ILE A 71 0.05 -0.56 13.56
C ILE A 71 1.53 -0.32 13.85
N HIS A 72 1.85 -0.32 15.15
CA HIS A 72 3.22 -0.20 15.63
C HIS A 72 3.79 -1.59 15.96
N SER A 73 5.08 -1.81 15.70
CA SER A 73 5.77 -2.99 16.21
C SER A 73 5.87 -2.93 17.75
N ALA A 74 5.96 -4.10 18.40
CA ALA A 74 6.04 -4.19 19.86
C ALA A 74 7.20 -3.40 20.48
N ASP A 75 8.31 -3.27 19.75
CA ASP A 75 9.48 -2.46 20.15
C ASP A 75 9.33 -0.96 19.79
N GLY A 76 8.21 -0.58 19.17
CA GLY A 76 7.92 0.81 18.80
C GLY A 76 8.77 1.36 17.64
N LYS A 77 9.63 0.54 17.01
CA LYS A 77 10.58 1.00 15.99
C LYS A 77 10.00 1.11 14.59
N HIS A 78 8.95 0.35 14.30
CA HIS A 78 8.33 0.33 12.97
C HIS A 78 6.86 0.67 13.05
N VAL A 79 6.36 1.30 11.99
CA VAL A 79 4.94 1.63 11.82
C VAL A 79 4.50 1.18 10.44
N ILE A 80 3.35 0.50 10.34
CA ILE A 80 2.79 0.03 9.06
C ILE A 80 1.40 0.60 8.82
N ILE A 81 1.14 0.95 7.54
CA ILE A 81 -0.19 1.11 6.97
C ILE A 81 -0.37 0.10 5.84
N PHE A 82 -1.52 -0.57 5.82
CA PHE A 82 -1.78 -1.69 4.92
C PHE A 82 -3.23 -1.69 4.44
N ASN A 83 -3.41 -1.80 3.14
CA ASN A 83 -4.70 -2.00 2.49
C ASN A 83 -4.67 -3.32 1.72
N GLY A 84 -5.35 -4.34 2.21
CA GLY A 84 -5.34 -5.63 1.57
C GLY A 84 -5.77 -6.77 2.45
N GLU A 85 -5.40 -7.98 2.02
CA GLU A 85 -5.58 -9.24 2.73
C GLU A 85 -4.46 -10.20 2.32
N ILE A 86 -3.76 -10.79 3.30
CA ILE A 86 -2.70 -11.77 3.09
C ILE A 86 -3.26 -13.17 3.33
N TYR A 87 -3.47 -13.94 2.29
CA TYR A 87 -4.13 -15.24 2.37
C TYR A 87 -3.31 -16.30 3.12
N ASN A 88 -1.97 -16.23 3.03
CA ASN A 88 -1.07 -17.17 3.70
C ASN A 88 -0.49 -16.61 5.01
N TYR A 89 -1.14 -15.64 5.65
CA TYR A 89 -0.62 -15.01 6.87
C TYR A 89 -0.44 -15.99 8.01
N GLN A 90 -1.31 -17.00 8.14
CA GLN A 90 -1.21 -18.00 9.20
C GLN A 90 0.02 -18.91 9.05
N GLU A 91 0.37 -19.28 7.81
CA GLU A 91 1.57 -20.05 7.49
C GLU A 91 2.84 -19.27 7.85
N ILE A 92 2.89 -17.99 7.42
CA ILE A 92 4.02 -17.10 7.72
C ILE A 92 4.12 -16.84 9.23
N ARG A 93 2.98 -16.58 9.91
CA ARG A 93 2.92 -16.39 11.35
C ARG A 93 3.50 -17.60 12.11
N LYS A 94 3.08 -18.80 11.74
CA LYS A 94 3.58 -20.04 12.32
C LYS A 94 5.10 -20.17 12.15
N GLU A 95 5.60 -19.92 10.95
CA GLU A 95 7.02 -19.93 10.66
C GLU A 95 7.81 -18.92 11.51
N LEU A 96 7.32 -17.68 11.62
CA LEU A 96 7.92 -16.63 12.42
C LEU A 96 7.99 -16.99 13.91
N ILE A 97 6.95 -17.65 14.44
CA ILE A 97 6.94 -18.12 15.84
C ILE A 97 7.92 -19.28 16.03
N GLU A 98 7.80 -20.33 15.20
CA GLU A 98 8.54 -21.59 15.42
C GLU A 98 10.04 -21.46 15.11
N LYS A 99 10.41 -20.70 14.08
CA LYS A 99 11.82 -20.59 13.64
C LYS A 99 12.54 -19.37 14.18
N HIS A 100 11.80 -18.29 14.48
CA HIS A 100 12.41 -17.02 14.85
C HIS A 100 12.00 -16.50 16.24
N GLY A 101 11.08 -17.22 16.93
CA GLY A 101 10.63 -16.83 18.27
C GLY A 101 9.84 -15.51 18.31
N CYS A 102 9.26 -15.07 17.18
CA CYS A 102 8.51 -13.85 17.11
C CYS A 102 7.27 -13.91 18.00
N GLN A 103 7.03 -12.81 18.73
CA GLN A 103 5.82 -12.64 19.52
C GLN A 103 4.86 -11.70 18.80
N PHE A 104 3.57 -11.99 18.88
CA PHE A 104 2.49 -11.22 18.25
C PHE A 104 1.54 -10.69 19.31
N GLN A 105 1.10 -9.46 19.10
CA GLN A 105 0.12 -8.79 19.97
C GLN A 105 -1.32 -8.93 19.45
N THR A 106 -1.47 -9.14 18.15
CA THR A 106 -2.76 -9.27 17.47
C THR A 106 -2.84 -10.54 16.64
N ASN A 107 -4.01 -10.85 16.10
CA ASN A 107 -4.19 -11.90 15.11
C ASN A 107 -4.25 -11.36 13.67
N SER A 108 -3.87 -10.09 13.47
CA SER A 108 -3.94 -9.41 12.19
C SER A 108 -2.84 -9.90 11.24
N ASP A 109 -3.19 -10.04 9.97
CA ASP A 109 -2.25 -10.23 8.86
C ASP A 109 -1.30 -9.03 8.70
N THR A 110 -1.74 -7.84 9.06
CA THR A 110 -0.92 -6.61 9.06
C THR A 110 0.29 -6.76 9.99
N GLU A 111 0.11 -7.32 11.19
CA GLU A 111 1.23 -7.55 12.11
C GLU A 111 2.18 -8.63 11.56
N VAL A 112 1.66 -9.61 10.81
CA VAL A 112 2.49 -10.63 10.17
C VAL A 112 3.41 -10.00 9.12
N ILE A 113 2.93 -9.03 8.33
CA ILE A 113 3.78 -8.29 7.39
C ILE A 113 4.90 -7.57 8.16
N LEU A 114 4.56 -6.89 9.26
CA LEU A 114 5.50 -6.11 10.05
C LEU A 114 6.58 -6.98 10.71
N GLN A 115 6.21 -8.08 11.35
CA GLN A 115 7.15 -9.03 11.94
C GLN A 115 7.98 -9.76 10.87
N GLY A 116 7.37 -10.06 9.73
CA GLY A 116 8.07 -10.62 8.58
C GLY A 116 9.12 -9.66 8.01
N TYR A 117 8.81 -8.36 7.92
CA TYR A 117 9.79 -7.36 7.51
C TYR A 117 10.97 -7.27 8.50
N LYS A 118 10.70 -7.26 9.79
CA LYS A 118 11.76 -7.27 10.82
C LYS A 118 12.69 -8.49 10.72
N THR A 119 12.14 -9.64 10.30
CA THR A 119 12.87 -10.90 10.24
C THR A 119 13.60 -11.12 8.92
N TYR A 120 12.92 -10.84 7.80
CA TYR A 120 13.38 -11.17 6.46
C TYR A 120 13.77 -9.95 5.61
N GLY A 121 13.54 -8.73 6.14
CA GLY A 121 13.72 -7.50 5.36
C GLY A 121 12.80 -7.44 4.15
N GLU A 122 13.31 -6.92 3.06
CA GLU A 122 12.57 -6.75 1.80
C GLU A 122 12.05 -8.07 1.19
N LYS A 123 12.67 -9.21 1.57
CA LYS A 123 12.27 -10.55 1.08
C LYS A 123 10.83 -10.90 1.44
N ILE A 124 10.28 -10.30 2.50
CA ILE A 124 8.89 -10.54 2.91
C ILE A 124 7.94 -10.32 1.73
N ALA A 125 8.16 -9.30 0.88
CA ALA A 125 7.28 -9.01 -0.26
C ALA A 125 7.05 -10.21 -1.17
N SER A 126 8.08 -11.03 -1.41
CA SER A 126 8.00 -12.22 -2.25
C SER A 126 7.38 -13.44 -1.55
N MET A 127 7.25 -13.40 -0.22
CA MET A 127 6.66 -14.48 0.57
C MET A 127 5.14 -14.33 0.74
N LEU A 128 4.63 -13.09 0.56
CA LEU A 128 3.21 -12.79 0.73
C LEU A 128 2.39 -13.31 -0.46
N ARG A 129 1.30 -14.00 -0.17
CA ARG A 129 0.24 -14.33 -1.14
C ARG A 129 -1.04 -13.60 -0.73
N GLY A 130 -1.58 -12.79 -1.63
CA GLY A 130 -2.75 -11.99 -1.32
C GLY A 130 -2.93 -10.83 -2.29
N MET A 131 -3.83 -9.95 -1.93
CA MET A 131 -4.06 -8.68 -2.59
C MET A 131 -3.68 -7.57 -1.63
N PHE A 132 -2.65 -6.79 -1.95
CA PHE A 132 -2.11 -5.84 -0.97
C PHE A 132 -1.39 -4.63 -1.57
N ALA A 133 -1.42 -3.58 -0.77
CA ALA A 133 -0.54 -2.42 -0.86
C ALA A 133 -0.23 -1.95 0.56
N PHE A 134 1.03 -1.76 0.90
CA PHE A 134 1.44 -1.30 2.22
C PHE A 134 2.67 -0.40 2.19
N VAL A 135 2.86 0.32 3.28
CA VAL A 135 4.09 1.07 3.58
C VAL A 135 4.47 0.81 5.03
N ILE A 136 5.73 0.48 5.24
CA ILE A 136 6.38 0.37 6.55
C ILE A 136 7.35 1.53 6.68
N TYR A 137 7.31 2.21 7.81
CA TYR A 137 8.28 3.22 8.20
C TYR A 137 9.14 2.71 9.34
N ASP A 138 10.45 2.78 9.18
CA ASP A 138 11.44 2.52 10.21
C ASP A 138 11.82 3.84 10.89
N LYS A 139 11.50 3.96 12.16
CA LYS A 139 11.73 5.18 12.97
C LYS A 139 13.20 5.38 13.37
N GLU A 140 14.04 4.34 13.30
CA GLU A 140 15.46 4.44 13.64
C GLU A 140 16.29 4.92 12.44
N THR A 141 16.01 4.38 11.27
CA THR A 141 16.72 4.72 10.02
C THR A 141 16.02 5.81 9.22
N HIS A 142 14.77 6.12 9.56
CA HIS A 142 13.86 7.01 8.83
C HIS A 142 13.59 6.55 7.39
N ASN A 143 13.73 5.24 7.12
CA ASN A 143 13.49 4.67 5.81
C ASN A 143 12.04 4.23 5.63
N LEU A 144 11.58 4.27 4.38
CA LEU A 144 10.33 3.64 3.99
C LEU A 144 10.60 2.36 3.20
N PHE A 145 9.79 1.35 3.46
CA PHE A 145 9.64 0.17 2.63
C PHE A 145 8.17 0.01 2.27
N GLY A 146 7.85 -0.13 0.99
CA GLY A 146 6.48 -0.34 0.56
C GLY A 146 6.40 -1.33 -0.60
N ALA A 147 5.29 -2.06 -0.69
CA ALA A 147 5.10 -3.05 -1.73
C ALA A 147 3.66 -3.08 -2.24
N ARG A 148 3.51 -3.58 -3.46
CA ARG A 148 2.24 -3.83 -4.13
C ARG A 148 2.16 -5.26 -4.61
N ASP A 149 0.99 -5.89 -4.50
CA ASP A 149 0.75 -7.29 -4.84
C ASP A 149 1.12 -7.66 -6.29
N TYR A 150 1.22 -8.96 -6.55
CA TYR A 150 1.69 -9.55 -7.80
C TYR A 150 0.99 -9.02 -9.06
N PHE A 151 -0.32 -8.76 -8.97
CA PHE A 151 -1.15 -8.33 -10.10
C PHE A 151 -1.63 -6.89 -10.00
N GLY A 152 -1.23 -6.16 -8.93
CA GLY A 152 -1.64 -4.79 -8.70
C GLY A 152 -3.12 -4.64 -8.41
N ILE A 153 -3.73 -5.63 -7.73
CA ILE A 153 -5.15 -5.63 -7.36
C ILE A 153 -5.44 -4.44 -6.45
N LYS A 154 -4.59 -4.22 -5.44
CA LYS A 154 -4.72 -3.02 -4.61
C LYS A 154 -4.01 -1.83 -5.25
N PRO A 155 -4.67 -0.66 -5.27
CA PRO A 155 -4.07 0.54 -5.85
C PRO A 155 -2.94 1.07 -4.98
N PHE A 156 -1.86 1.52 -5.65
CA PHE A 156 -0.76 2.25 -5.05
C PHE A 156 -0.28 3.33 -6.03
N TYR A 157 -0.42 4.59 -5.63
CA TYR A 157 0.07 5.74 -6.37
C TYR A 157 1.16 6.45 -5.58
N TYR A 158 2.11 7.09 -6.27
CA TYR A 158 3.13 7.90 -5.65
C TYR A 158 3.53 9.08 -6.54
N ALA A 159 4.11 10.12 -5.92
CA ALA A 159 4.67 11.28 -6.60
C ALA A 159 5.85 11.83 -5.79
N GLN A 160 6.92 12.24 -6.47
CA GLN A 160 8.00 13.01 -5.87
C GLN A 160 7.90 14.45 -6.36
N MET A 161 7.55 15.37 -5.46
CA MET A 161 7.33 16.77 -5.78
C MET A 161 7.84 17.67 -4.65
N ASN A 162 8.62 18.68 -5.01
CA ASN A 162 9.09 19.73 -4.10
C ASN A 162 9.74 19.18 -2.80
N GLY A 163 10.57 18.14 -2.93
CA GLY A 163 11.27 17.50 -1.81
C GLY A 163 10.41 16.55 -0.96
N SER A 164 9.16 16.29 -1.36
CA SER A 164 8.29 15.32 -0.69
C SER A 164 8.04 14.10 -1.57
N LEU A 165 8.00 12.91 -0.96
CA LEU A 165 7.45 11.70 -1.55
C LEU A 165 6.02 11.52 -1.03
N LEU A 166 5.03 11.65 -1.90
CA LEU A 166 3.61 11.41 -1.62
C LEU A 166 3.24 9.99 -2.05
N PHE A 167 2.43 9.30 -1.28
CA PHE A 167 1.94 7.95 -1.64
C PHE A 167 0.53 7.71 -1.08
N GLY A 168 -0.21 6.80 -1.74
CA GLY A 168 -1.57 6.50 -1.28
C GLY A 168 -2.37 5.60 -2.22
N SER A 169 -3.53 5.21 -1.72
CA SER A 169 -4.49 4.39 -2.45
C SER A 169 -5.20 5.15 -3.59
N GLU A 170 -5.30 6.46 -3.50
CA GLU A 170 -5.94 7.30 -4.53
C GLU A 170 -5.23 8.64 -4.68
N ILE A 171 -5.07 9.07 -5.93
CA ILE A 171 -4.37 10.32 -6.27
C ILE A 171 -5.03 11.55 -5.63
N LYS A 172 -6.36 11.53 -5.45
CA LYS A 172 -7.08 12.68 -4.89
C LYS A 172 -6.66 13.03 -3.46
N SER A 173 -6.05 12.08 -2.71
CA SER A 173 -5.47 12.39 -1.40
C SER A 173 -4.32 13.41 -1.52
N PHE A 174 -3.54 13.34 -2.60
CA PHE A 174 -2.41 14.25 -2.83
C PHE A 174 -2.83 15.71 -3.00
N LEU A 175 -4.06 15.95 -3.48
CA LEU A 175 -4.60 17.30 -3.68
C LEU A 175 -4.69 18.14 -2.39
N ALA A 176 -4.58 17.50 -1.24
CA ALA A 176 -4.54 18.19 0.05
C ALA A 176 -3.12 18.55 0.51
N HIS A 177 -2.09 18.01 -0.14
CA HIS A 177 -0.70 18.26 0.25
C HIS A 177 -0.17 19.55 -0.38
N PRO A 178 0.43 20.48 0.39
CA PRO A 178 0.89 21.78 -0.13
C PRO A 178 1.93 21.69 -1.26
N HIS A 179 2.76 20.66 -1.25
CA HIS A 179 3.78 20.45 -2.27
C HIS A 179 3.24 19.80 -3.56
N PHE A 180 1.98 19.35 -3.57
CA PHE A 180 1.40 18.72 -4.74
C PHE A 180 1.03 19.76 -5.81
N HIS A 181 1.63 19.62 -6.98
CA HIS A 181 1.29 20.44 -8.15
C HIS A 181 0.41 19.66 -9.11
N LYS A 182 -0.81 20.17 -9.35
CA LYS A 182 -1.76 19.56 -10.26
C LYS A 182 -1.54 20.01 -11.69
N GLU A 183 -0.97 19.15 -12.52
CA GLU A 183 -0.78 19.39 -13.96
C GLU A 183 -1.27 18.17 -14.75
N VAL A 184 -1.94 18.40 -15.89
CA VAL A 184 -2.42 17.33 -16.77
C VAL A 184 -1.26 16.79 -17.59
N ASN A 185 -1.07 15.48 -17.55
CA ASN A 185 -0.17 14.76 -18.47
C ASN A 185 -0.87 14.61 -19.83
N LYS A 186 -0.48 15.46 -20.78
CA LYS A 186 -1.09 15.50 -22.12
C LYS A 186 -0.87 14.22 -22.92
N ASP A 187 0.24 13.52 -22.71
CA ASP A 187 0.53 12.28 -23.41
C ASP A 187 -0.30 11.12 -22.86
N ALA A 188 -0.45 11.03 -21.54
CA ALA A 188 -1.38 10.09 -20.92
C ALA A 188 -2.83 10.36 -21.35
N LEU A 189 -3.23 11.63 -21.50
CA LEU A 189 -4.55 12.01 -22.00
C LEU A 189 -4.77 11.55 -23.45
N LYS A 190 -3.78 11.72 -24.33
CA LYS A 190 -3.86 11.22 -25.71
C LYS A 190 -4.05 9.71 -25.75
N MET A 191 -3.27 8.97 -24.95
CA MET A 191 -3.40 7.51 -24.85
C MET A 191 -4.78 7.10 -24.33
N TYR A 192 -5.29 7.81 -23.32
CA TYR A 192 -6.65 7.56 -22.81
C TYR A 192 -7.73 7.76 -23.88
N LEU A 193 -7.63 8.80 -24.70
CA LEU A 193 -8.59 9.06 -25.79
C LEU A 193 -8.58 7.97 -26.86
N ILE A 194 -7.44 7.28 -27.06
CA ILE A 194 -7.30 6.19 -28.02
C ILE A 194 -7.77 4.86 -27.43
N PHE A 195 -7.29 4.52 -26.22
CA PHE A 195 -7.47 3.19 -25.63
C PHE A 195 -8.56 3.12 -24.57
N GLN A 196 -9.14 4.25 -24.15
CA GLN A 196 -10.09 4.39 -23.02
C GLN A 196 -9.51 3.99 -21.65
N TYR A 197 -8.21 3.81 -21.57
CA TYR A 197 -7.45 3.63 -20.34
C TYR A 197 -6.02 4.18 -20.51
N THR A 198 -5.29 4.38 -19.40
CA THR A 198 -3.88 4.80 -19.45
C THR A 198 -2.97 3.58 -19.35
N PRO A 199 -2.31 3.14 -20.42
CA PRO A 199 -1.40 1.99 -20.40
C PRO A 199 -0.04 2.31 -19.74
N LEU A 200 0.23 3.59 -19.48
CA LEU A 200 1.47 4.05 -18.89
C LEU A 200 1.45 3.92 -17.37
N LEU A 201 2.65 3.84 -16.78
CA LEU A 201 2.82 3.92 -15.32
C LEU A 201 2.53 5.32 -14.80
N GLU A 202 2.92 6.35 -15.54
CA GLU A 202 2.54 7.72 -15.26
C GLU A 202 1.05 7.92 -15.55
N THR A 203 0.37 8.57 -14.63
CA THR A 203 -1.08 8.76 -14.69
C THR A 203 -1.45 9.99 -15.53
N MET A 204 -2.74 10.35 -15.55
CA MET A 204 -3.18 11.63 -16.15
C MET A 204 -2.71 12.87 -15.38
N PHE A 205 -2.19 12.70 -14.16
CA PHE A 205 -1.51 13.76 -13.42
C PHE A 205 -0.02 13.64 -13.67
N LYS A 206 0.60 14.68 -14.19
CA LYS A 206 2.04 14.72 -14.48
C LYS A 206 2.85 14.54 -13.20
N GLY A 207 3.87 13.67 -13.26
CA GLY A 207 4.71 13.33 -12.11
C GLY A 207 4.03 12.41 -11.07
N VAL A 208 2.83 11.90 -11.36
CA VAL A 208 2.15 10.92 -10.50
C VAL A 208 2.16 9.56 -11.17
N PHE A 209 2.69 8.57 -10.48
CA PHE A 209 2.91 7.22 -11.00
C PHE A 209 2.10 6.18 -10.23
N LYS A 210 1.79 5.09 -10.91
CA LYS A 210 1.36 3.83 -10.28
C LYS A 210 2.60 3.04 -9.88
N LEU A 211 2.64 2.49 -8.69
CA LEU A 211 3.64 1.46 -8.39
C LEU A 211 3.32 0.22 -9.22
N GLU A 212 4.32 -0.33 -9.91
CA GLU A 212 4.13 -1.50 -10.77
C GLU A 212 3.64 -2.72 -9.96
N PRO A 213 2.80 -3.59 -10.56
CA PRO A 213 2.48 -4.88 -9.97
C PRO A 213 3.75 -5.68 -9.64
N GLY A 214 3.73 -6.42 -8.53
CA GLY A 214 4.85 -7.25 -8.11
C GLY A 214 6.13 -6.47 -7.81
N THR A 215 6.00 -5.22 -7.36
CA THR A 215 7.13 -4.34 -7.10
C THR A 215 7.09 -3.86 -5.64
N TYR A 216 8.26 -3.83 -5.01
CA TYR A 216 8.49 -3.10 -3.78
C TYR A 216 9.40 -1.89 -4.03
N PHE A 217 9.38 -0.94 -3.11
CA PHE A 217 10.33 0.17 -3.08
C PHE A 217 10.94 0.34 -1.69
N THR A 218 12.13 0.93 -1.69
CA THR A 218 12.76 1.52 -0.51
C THR A 218 12.98 3.01 -0.76
N TYR A 219 12.92 3.81 0.30
CA TYR A 219 13.18 5.24 0.24
C TYR A 219 13.91 5.69 1.49
N ASP A 220 15.05 6.32 1.33
CA ASP A 220 15.96 6.76 2.42
C ASP A 220 15.89 8.28 2.69
N GLY A 221 14.83 8.93 2.22
CA GLY A 221 14.69 10.38 2.27
C GLY A 221 15.30 11.11 1.07
N LYS A 222 16.01 10.41 0.20
CA LYS A 222 16.69 10.97 -1.00
C LYS A 222 16.36 10.18 -2.25
N GLU A 223 16.63 8.88 -2.24
CA GLU A 223 16.49 8.01 -3.40
C GLU A 223 15.33 7.03 -3.25
N LEU A 224 14.45 7.01 -4.25
CA LEU A 224 13.40 6.01 -4.39
C LEU A 224 13.88 4.86 -5.27
N LYS A 225 14.24 3.74 -4.66
CA LYS A 225 14.64 2.52 -5.36
C LYS A 225 13.46 1.58 -5.50
N LYS A 226 13.18 1.11 -6.71
CA LYS A 226 12.12 0.14 -7.00
C LYS A 226 12.72 -1.17 -7.45
N THR A 227 12.20 -2.28 -6.91
CA THR A 227 12.63 -3.64 -7.24
C THR A 227 11.43 -4.49 -7.56
N LYS A 228 11.43 -5.10 -8.75
CA LYS A 228 10.43 -6.07 -9.14
C LYS A 228 10.74 -7.40 -8.47
N TYR A 229 9.85 -7.88 -7.61
CA TYR A 229 10.00 -9.13 -6.88
C TYR A 229 9.18 -10.28 -7.46
N PHE A 230 8.26 -9.96 -8.36
CA PHE A 230 7.44 -10.95 -9.07
C PHE A 230 7.27 -10.52 -10.53
N ASP A 231 7.54 -11.44 -11.44
CA ASP A 231 7.26 -11.29 -12.86
C ASP A 231 6.54 -12.55 -13.37
N PRO A 232 5.29 -12.42 -13.84
CA PRO A 232 4.53 -13.57 -14.30
C PRO A 232 5.18 -14.16 -15.55
N THR A 233 5.67 -15.39 -15.45
CA THR A 233 6.18 -16.14 -16.60
C THR A 233 5.13 -17.13 -17.06
N TYR A 234 4.78 -17.05 -18.32
CA TYR A 234 3.85 -17.97 -18.96
C TYR A 234 4.65 -19.02 -19.73
N ALA A 235 4.92 -20.15 -19.10
CA ALA A 235 5.51 -21.31 -19.77
C ALA A 235 4.41 -22.31 -20.11
N LYS A 236 4.29 -22.66 -21.41
CA LYS A 236 3.46 -23.79 -21.81
C LYS A 236 4.05 -25.05 -21.23
N LYS A 237 3.28 -25.76 -20.43
CA LYS A 237 3.65 -27.08 -19.91
C LYS A 237 2.73 -28.09 -20.58
N ASP A 238 3.34 -29.10 -21.22
CA ASP A 238 2.58 -30.23 -21.75
C ASP A 238 2.13 -31.10 -20.56
N ARG A 239 0.85 -30.93 -20.22
CA ARG A 239 0.17 -31.69 -19.16
C ARG A 239 -1.11 -32.26 -19.71
N SER A 240 -1.46 -33.45 -19.26
CA SER A 240 -2.78 -34.01 -19.53
C SER A 240 -3.89 -33.19 -18.84
N PHE A 241 -5.11 -33.34 -19.31
CA PHE A 241 -6.27 -32.71 -18.68
C PHE A 241 -6.39 -33.06 -17.20
N ASP A 242 -6.24 -34.36 -16.87
CA ASP A 242 -6.35 -34.88 -15.49
C ASP A 242 -5.26 -34.34 -14.56
N GLU A 243 -4.03 -34.15 -15.07
CA GLU A 243 -2.95 -33.50 -14.30
C GLU A 243 -3.23 -32.03 -14.07
N THR A 244 -3.84 -31.35 -15.04
CA THR A 244 -4.18 -29.93 -14.91
C THR A 244 -5.31 -29.73 -13.89
N VAL A 245 -6.35 -30.58 -13.93
CA VAL A 245 -7.48 -30.52 -12.98
C VAL A 245 -7.02 -30.72 -11.52
N LYS A 246 -6.00 -31.58 -11.28
CA LYS A 246 -5.47 -31.80 -9.93
C LYS A 246 -4.68 -30.63 -9.36
N LEU A 247 -4.35 -29.64 -10.20
CA LEU A 247 -3.56 -28.44 -9.80
C LEU A 247 -4.42 -27.20 -9.56
N ILE A 248 -5.69 -27.25 -9.87
CA ILE A 248 -6.70 -26.22 -9.61
C ILE A 248 -7.43 -26.54 -8.33
#